data_11e5b55b5f665054316f94d7486ac2e8
#
_entry.id   11e5b55b5f665054316f94d7486ac2e8
#
_cell.length_a   1.000
_cell.length_b   1.000
_cell.length_c   1.000
_cell.angle_alpha   90.00
_cell.angle_beta   90.00
_cell.angle_gamma   90.00
#
_symmetry.space_group_name_H-M   'P 1'
#
loop_
_entity.id
_entity.type
_entity.pdbx_description
1 polymer ?
#
loop_
_entity_poly.entity_id
_entity_poly.type
_entity_poly.pdbx_seq_one_letter_code
_entity_poly.pdbx_strand_id
1 'polypeptide(L)'
;MNIEKSNNIFIGIEGGATNTNGVLFDSNGNTLAALSIKGSNLAVYQQVAAERICFLIQELIKKARIDSESIKCIGLGIAGSSNEDGRDLLFKELDKINLSN
;
A
#
# COMPACT_ATOMS: atom_id res chain seq x y z
N MET A 1 18.46 19.06 -19.54
CA MET A 1 17.51 18.01 -19.61
C MET A 1 16.52 18.06 -18.48
N ASN A 2 15.31 17.90 -18.83
CA ASN A 2 14.28 17.95 -17.84
C ASN A 2 14.04 16.58 -17.26
N ILE A 3 14.27 16.46 -15.99
CA ILE A 3 13.95 15.24 -15.31
C ILE A 3 12.62 15.40 -14.67
N GLU A 4 11.68 14.73 -15.22
CA GLU A 4 10.39 14.70 -14.61
C GLU A 4 10.48 14.10 -13.25
N LYS A 5 10.09 14.87 -12.29
CA LYS A 5 9.84 14.28 -11.00
C LYS A 5 8.66 13.40 -11.19
N SER A 6 8.93 12.17 -11.13
CA SER A 6 7.90 11.22 -11.41
C SER A 6 6.88 11.21 -10.31
N ASN A 7 5.67 11.64 -10.63
CA ASN A 7 4.52 11.33 -9.82
C ASN A 7 3.85 10.11 -10.38
N ASN A 8 4.59 9.32 -11.15
CA ASN A 8 4.03 8.19 -11.86
C ASN A 8 4.45 6.88 -11.22
N ILE A 9 4.35 6.84 -9.91
CA ILE A 9 4.61 5.63 -9.15
C ILE A 9 3.28 5.09 -8.63
N PHE A 10 3.13 3.78 -8.75
CA PHE A 10 1.91 3.11 -8.36
C PHE A 10 2.23 1.98 -7.39
N ILE A 11 1.31 1.72 -6.48
CA ILE A 11 1.43 0.58 -5.57
C ILE A 11 0.17 -0.26 -5.72
N GLY A 12 0.37 -1.56 -5.88
CA GLY A 12 -0.72 -2.52 -5.86
C GLY A 12 -0.55 -3.42 -4.67
N ILE A 13 -1.59 -3.58 -3.89
CA ILE A 13 -1.58 -4.44 -2.71
C ILE A 13 -2.70 -5.44 -2.80
N GLU A 14 -2.37 -6.70 -2.63
CA GLU A 14 -3.36 -7.78 -2.57
C GLU A 14 -3.20 -8.47 -1.24
N GLY A 15 -4.26 -8.51 -0.44
CA GLY A 15 -4.20 -9.07 0.89
C GLY A 15 -5.26 -10.12 1.13
N GLY A 16 -4.84 -11.26 1.63
CA GLY A 16 -5.72 -12.36 1.97
C GLY A 16 -5.52 -12.80 3.41
N ALA A 17 -6.01 -14.00 3.70
CA ALA A 17 -5.98 -14.53 5.06
C ALA A 17 -4.55 -14.82 5.54
N THR A 18 -3.69 -15.27 4.65
CA THR A 18 -2.35 -15.72 5.04
C THR A 18 -1.24 -14.81 4.57
N ASN A 19 -1.42 -14.15 3.42
CA ASN A 19 -0.37 -13.32 2.84
C ASN A 19 -0.92 -11.99 2.37
N THR A 20 -0.05 -10.97 2.42
CA THR A 20 -0.31 -9.68 1.82
C THR A 20 0.86 -9.38 0.91
N ASN A 21 0.58 -9.18 -0.36
CA ASN A 21 1.61 -8.93 -1.36
C ASN A 21 1.51 -7.50 -1.86
N GLY A 22 2.66 -6.85 -1.97
CA GLY A 22 2.70 -5.48 -2.48
C GLY A 22 3.74 -5.33 -3.55
N VAL A 23 3.40 -4.55 -4.57
CA VAL A 23 4.29 -4.24 -5.69
C VAL A 23 4.26 -2.75 -5.91
N LEU A 24 5.44 -2.16 -6.03
CA LEU A 24 5.60 -0.76 -6.38
C LEU A 24 6.21 -0.70 -7.77
N PHE A 25 5.57 0.01 -8.67
CA PHE A 25 5.97 0.02 -10.07
C PHE A 25 5.79 1.41 -10.69
N ASP A 26 6.47 1.64 -11.80
CA ASP A 26 6.38 2.91 -12.51
C ASP A 26 5.36 2.82 -13.65
N SER A 27 5.17 3.95 -14.35
CA SER A 27 4.19 4.02 -15.43
C SER A 27 4.56 3.21 -16.66
N ASN A 28 5.81 2.77 -16.72
CA ASN A 28 6.25 1.89 -17.81
C ASN A 28 6.11 0.41 -17.49
N GLY A 29 5.58 0.11 -16.30
CA GLY A 29 5.39 -1.26 -15.88
C GLY A 29 6.59 -1.90 -15.21
N ASN A 30 7.64 -1.12 -14.95
CA ASN A 30 8.82 -1.65 -14.28
C ASN A 30 8.58 -1.79 -12.79
N THR A 31 8.81 -2.98 -12.26
CA THR A 31 8.71 -3.23 -10.83
C THR A 31 9.93 -2.67 -10.12
N LEU A 32 9.71 -1.75 -9.21
CA LEU A 32 10.80 -1.11 -8.46
C LEU A 32 10.99 -1.74 -7.09
N ALA A 33 9.94 -2.32 -6.52
CA ALA A 33 10.02 -3.03 -5.24
C ALA A 33 8.85 -3.98 -5.13
N ALA A 34 9.06 -5.08 -4.44
CA ALA A 34 8.00 -6.05 -4.15
C ALA A 34 8.28 -6.69 -2.80
N LEU A 35 7.23 -6.87 -2.02
CA LEU A 35 7.33 -7.48 -0.69
C LEU A 35 6.09 -8.30 -0.40
N SER A 36 6.27 -9.28 0.46
CA SER A 36 5.15 -10.10 0.93
C SER A 36 5.24 -10.19 2.45
N ILE A 37 4.12 -10.01 3.11
CA ILE A 37 4.03 -10.10 4.57
C ILE A 37 2.82 -10.93 4.97
N LYS A 38 2.55 -10.99 6.26
CA LYS A 38 1.43 -11.74 6.80
C LYS A 38 0.08 -11.22 6.32
N GLY A 39 -0.95 -12.01 6.50
CA GLY A 39 -2.29 -11.67 6.02
C GLY A 39 -2.85 -10.39 6.60
N SER A 40 -3.79 -9.80 5.85
CA SER A 40 -4.37 -8.52 6.21
C SER A 40 -5.87 -8.48 5.96
N ASN A 41 -6.57 -9.56 6.30
CA ASN A 41 -8.03 -9.57 6.19
C ASN A 41 -8.61 -8.52 7.14
N LEU A 42 -9.21 -7.48 6.60
CA LEU A 42 -9.71 -6.35 7.38
C LEU A 42 -10.86 -6.72 8.32
N ALA A 43 -11.68 -7.70 7.94
CA ALA A 43 -12.78 -8.12 8.78
C ALA A 43 -12.30 -8.91 10.00
N VAL A 44 -11.21 -9.67 9.85
CA VAL A 44 -10.71 -10.55 10.90
C VAL A 44 -9.69 -9.84 11.79
N TYR A 45 -8.71 -9.17 11.18
CA TYR A 45 -7.59 -8.58 11.91
C TYR A 45 -7.75 -7.09 12.20
N GLN A 46 -8.69 -6.44 11.54
CA GLN A 46 -9.04 -5.03 11.77
C GLN A 46 -7.81 -4.13 11.93
N GLN A 47 -7.55 -3.63 13.15
CA GLN A 47 -6.44 -2.70 13.38
C GLN A 47 -5.09 -3.29 12.96
N VAL A 48 -4.86 -4.55 13.26
CA VAL A 48 -3.61 -5.20 12.89
C VAL A 48 -3.46 -5.28 11.37
N ALA A 49 -4.55 -5.57 10.66
CA ALA A 49 -4.53 -5.61 9.21
C ALA A 49 -4.20 -4.23 8.64
N ALA A 50 -4.82 -3.18 9.17
CA ALA A 50 -4.56 -1.81 8.74
C ALA A 50 -3.10 -1.44 8.95
N GLU A 51 -2.56 -1.80 10.11
CA GLU A 51 -1.15 -1.52 10.42
C GLU A 51 -0.21 -2.29 9.51
N ARG A 52 -0.55 -3.54 9.20
CA ARG A 52 0.27 -4.36 8.30
C ARG A 52 0.30 -3.77 6.88
N ILE A 53 -0.84 -3.32 6.39
CA ILE A 53 -0.92 -2.71 5.06
C ILE A 53 -0.08 -1.44 5.01
N CYS A 54 -0.20 -0.58 6.02
CA CYS A 54 0.58 0.64 6.07
C CYS A 54 2.07 0.37 6.21
N PHE A 55 2.44 -0.62 7.01
CA PHE A 55 3.83 -1.04 7.13
C PHE A 55 4.38 -1.50 5.78
N LEU A 56 3.60 -2.30 5.06
CA LEU A 56 4.02 -2.80 3.75
C LEU A 56 4.25 -1.66 2.77
N ILE A 57 3.33 -0.70 2.75
CA ILE A 57 3.46 0.47 1.88
C ILE A 57 4.73 1.25 2.21
N GLN A 58 4.98 1.51 3.47
CA GLN A 58 6.16 2.25 3.89
C GLN A 58 7.45 1.51 3.55
N GLU A 59 7.45 0.18 3.71
CA GLU A 59 8.62 -0.61 3.37
C GLU A 59 8.87 -0.66 1.87
N LEU A 60 7.81 -0.68 1.07
CA LEU A 60 7.96 -0.62 -0.39
C LEU A 60 8.57 0.71 -0.81
N ILE A 61 8.11 1.80 -0.24
CA ILE A 61 8.63 3.14 -0.51
C ILE A 61 10.11 3.21 -0.16
N LYS A 62 10.45 2.69 1.01
CA LYS A 62 11.82 2.70 1.49
C LYS A 62 12.73 1.86 0.60
N LYS A 63 12.26 0.67 0.22
CA LYS A 63 13.03 -0.25 -0.62
C LYS A 63 13.27 0.34 -2.00
N ALA A 64 12.30 1.02 -2.55
CA ALA A 64 12.41 1.65 -3.86
C ALA A 64 13.17 2.97 -3.82
N ARG A 65 13.43 3.51 -2.64
CA ARG A 65 14.16 4.78 -2.44
C ARG A 65 13.48 5.95 -3.15
N ILE A 66 12.18 6.04 -2.98
CA ILE A 66 11.40 7.13 -3.55
C ILE A 66 10.74 7.93 -2.43
N ASP A 67 10.22 9.10 -2.78
CA ASP A 67 9.42 9.89 -1.87
C ASP A 67 7.97 9.45 -1.95
N SER A 68 7.28 9.46 -0.82
CA SER A 68 5.87 9.12 -0.80
C SER A 68 5.04 10.05 -1.68
N GLU A 69 5.53 11.27 -1.90
CA GLU A 69 4.85 12.24 -2.77
C GLU A 69 4.85 11.82 -4.23
N SER A 70 5.75 10.91 -4.60
CA SER A 70 5.80 10.40 -5.97
C SER A 70 4.68 9.42 -6.28
N ILE A 71 4.00 8.93 -5.26
CA ILE A 71 2.96 7.93 -5.44
C ILE A 71 1.70 8.59 -5.95
N LYS A 72 1.26 8.15 -7.11
CA LYS A 72 0.05 8.68 -7.72
C LYS A 72 -1.20 7.95 -7.27
N CYS A 73 -1.08 6.65 -7.09
CA CYS A 73 -2.25 5.84 -6.78
C CYS A 73 -1.84 4.56 -6.06
N ILE A 74 -2.66 4.15 -5.12
CA ILE A 74 -2.50 2.88 -4.43
C ILE A 74 -3.77 2.07 -4.66
N GLY A 75 -3.62 0.92 -5.30
CA GLY A 75 -4.73 0.01 -5.50
C GLY A 75 -4.72 -1.06 -4.43
N LEU A 76 -5.85 -1.27 -3.79
CA LEU A 76 -5.97 -2.21 -2.68
C LEU A 76 -7.03 -3.26 -2.97
N GLY A 77 -6.59 -4.50 -3.08
CA GLY A 77 -7.50 -5.64 -3.17
C GLY A 77 -7.37 -6.46 -1.90
N ILE A 78 -8.06 -6.06 -0.84
CA ILE A 78 -7.89 -6.63 0.48
C ILE A 78 -9.11 -7.44 0.89
N ALA A 79 -8.89 -8.66 1.33
CA ALA A 79 -9.97 -9.49 1.87
C ALA A 79 -10.59 -8.79 3.08
N GLY A 80 -11.92 -8.85 3.15
CA GLY A 80 -12.64 -8.19 4.24
C GLY A 80 -12.83 -6.69 4.04
N SER A 81 -12.50 -6.16 2.87
CA SER A 81 -12.61 -4.71 2.63
C SER A 81 -14.05 -4.22 2.56
N SER A 82 -15.03 -5.12 2.45
CA SER A 82 -16.42 -4.73 2.55
C SER A 82 -16.85 -4.43 3.99
N ASN A 83 -16.01 -4.77 4.96
CA ASN A 83 -16.26 -4.45 6.37
C ASN A 83 -15.95 -2.99 6.59
N GLU A 84 -16.97 -2.17 6.93
CA GLU A 84 -16.83 -0.74 7.07
C GLU A 84 -15.86 -0.37 8.19
N ASP A 85 -15.94 -1.07 9.31
CA ASP A 85 -15.06 -0.76 10.45
C ASP A 85 -13.60 -1.00 10.08
N GLY A 86 -13.34 -2.09 9.36
CA GLY A 86 -11.98 -2.39 8.90
C GLY A 86 -11.46 -1.35 7.93
N ARG A 87 -12.31 -0.91 6.99
CA ARG A 87 -11.91 0.14 6.05
C ARG A 87 -11.63 1.45 6.75
N ASP A 88 -12.46 1.81 7.74
CA ASP A 88 -12.26 3.05 8.48
C ASP A 88 -10.93 3.03 9.21
N LEU A 89 -10.59 1.90 9.82
CA LEU A 89 -9.29 1.74 10.48
C LEU A 89 -8.15 1.88 9.50
N LEU A 90 -8.29 1.29 8.31
CA LEU A 90 -7.26 1.39 7.29
C LEU A 90 -7.06 2.83 6.84
N PHE A 91 -8.13 3.56 6.57
CA PHE A 91 -8.01 4.96 6.16
C PHE A 91 -7.39 5.82 7.25
N LYS A 92 -7.71 5.55 8.52
CA LYS A 92 -7.07 6.27 9.63
C LYS A 92 -5.56 6.02 9.66
N GLU A 93 -5.15 4.78 9.44
CA GLU A 93 -3.72 4.47 9.43
C GLU A 93 -3.02 5.09 8.24
N LEU A 94 -3.66 5.07 7.06
CA LEU A 94 -3.10 5.71 5.88
C LEU A 94 -2.97 7.22 6.07
N ASP A 95 -3.93 7.82 6.77
CA ASP A 95 -3.89 9.24 7.07
C ASP A 95 -2.68 9.61 7.93
N LYS A 96 -2.33 8.74 8.88
CA LYS A 96 -1.17 8.97 9.74
C LYS A 96 0.13 9.06 8.95
N ILE A 97 0.19 8.40 7.81
CA ILE A 97 1.39 8.42 6.96
C ILE A 97 1.17 9.27 5.71
N ASN A 98 0.11 10.08 5.71
CA ASN A 98 -0.22 11.04 4.65
C ASN A 98 -0.52 10.40 3.30
N LEU A 99 -1.18 9.26 3.32
CA LEU A 99 -1.52 8.53 2.09
C LEU A 99 -3.01 8.22 1.98
N SER A 100 -3.85 8.93 2.71
CA SER A 100 -5.29 8.64 2.72
C SER A 100 -6.04 9.24 1.54
N ASN A 101 -5.41 10.07 0.75
CA ASN A 101 -6.06 10.72 -0.39
C ASN A 101 -6.20 9.81 -1.58
#